data_d7ed931d99b8a7bb995729ba2fffc914
#
_entry.id   d7ed931d99b8a7bb995729ba2fffc914
#
_cell.length_a   1.000
_cell.length_b   1.000
_cell.length_c   1.000
_cell.angle_alpha   90.00
_cell.angle_beta   90.00
_cell.angle_gamma   90.00
#
_symmetry.space_group_name_H-M   'P 1'
#
loop_
_entity.id
_entity.type
_entity.pdbx_description
1 polymer ?
#
loop_
_entity_poly.entity_id
_entity_poly.type
_entity_poly.pdbx_seq_one_letter_code
_entity_poly.pdbx_strand_id
1 'polypeptide(L)'
;MRYTFIGAGMFFLFAIILERLLHQVMLPLVSGNVLLYTLYGALAAGIFEETARYISFRFLMKYSRSAENAVSYGLGHGGFEAIYLAGITSISVLMMAAEIRSSGTALMIQNFTGGSEAVAEQLRAQLLGFSQMTIPTALISVFERIVAMALHVSLSVLVMESVMVKGKAWLYPAAIAIHALMDVPALLYQSGKIPLLVCEAIMTAFTAVWVFVAIRYYKALRAK
;
A
#
# COMPACT_ATOMS: atom_id res chain seq x y z
N MET A 1 -6.65 19.79 5.03
CA MET A 1 -6.71 19.52 3.57
C MET A 1 -5.37 19.63 2.84
N ARG A 2 -4.58 20.73 2.95
CA ARG A 2 -3.29 20.85 2.22
C ARG A 2 -2.35 19.64 2.41
N TYR A 3 -2.16 19.18 3.63
CA TYR A 3 -1.23 18.09 3.96
C TYR A 3 -1.75 16.71 3.54
N THR A 4 -3.06 16.55 3.45
CA THR A 4 -3.71 15.37 2.85
C THR A 4 -3.33 15.25 1.36
N PHE A 5 -3.39 16.35 0.62
CA PHE A 5 -2.97 16.37 -0.79
C PHE A 5 -1.46 16.16 -0.97
N ILE A 6 -0.62 16.66 -0.03
CA ILE A 6 0.81 16.34 -0.05
C ILE A 6 1.03 14.84 0.15
N GLY A 7 0.34 14.21 1.12
CA GLY A 7 0.42 12.78 1.35
C GLY A 7 0.04 11.96 0.12
N ALA A 8 -1.11 12.29 -0.49
CA ALA A 8 -1.58 11.63 -1.72
C ALA A 8 -0.60 11.79 -2.89
N GLY A 9 -0.09 13.02 -3.12
CA GLY A 9 0.85 13.30 -4.22
C GLY A 9 2.20 12.61 -4.03
N MET A 10 2.68 12.50 -2.80
CA MET A 10 3.94 11.83 -2.50
C MET A 10 3.82 10.31 -2.60
N PHE A 11 2.68 9.72 -2.20
CA PHE A 11 2.39 8.31 -2.49
C PHE A 11 2.39 8.07 -4.01
N PHE A 12 1.65 8.89 -4.77
CA PHE A 12 1.61 8.76 -6.22
C PHE A 12 3.00 8.81 -6.85
N LEU A 13 3.83 9.78 -6.45
CA LEU A 13 5.17 9.92 -7.01
C LEU A 13 6.09 8.75 -6.62
N PHE A 14 6.12 8.37 -5.35
CA PHE A 14 7.09 7.38 -4.86
C PHE A 14 6.64 5.94 -5.08
N ALA A 15 5.41 5.57 -4.73
CA ALA A 15 4.91 4.20 -4.86
C ALA A 15 4.43 3.90 -6.29
N ILE A 16 3.66 4.82 -6.92
CA ILE A 16 3.06 4.52 -8.23
C ILE A 16 4.02 4.79 -9.39
N ILE A 17 4.93 5.75 -9.27
CA ILE A 17 5.88 6.06 -10.35
C ILE A 17 7.24 5.45 -10.07
N LEU A 18 7.94 5.89 -9.02
CA LEU A 18 9.34 5.54 -8.83
C LEU A 18 9.53 4.06 -8.45
N GLU A 19 8.74 3.55 -7.53
CA GLU A 19 8.81 2.14 -7.12
C GLU A 19 8.42 1.21 -8.28
N ARG A 20 7.38 1.56 -9.07
CA ARG A 20 7.02 0.78 -10.27
C ARG A 20 8.14 0.72 -11.31
N LEU A 21 8.91 1.78 -11.49
CA LEU A 21 10.08 1.75 -12.38
C LEU A 21 11.12 0.74 -11.86
N LEU A 22 11.35 0.68 -10.55
CA LEU A 22 12.22 -0.32 -9.96
C LEU A 22 11.65 -1.74 -10.13
N HIS A 23 10.35 -1.92 -9.97
CA HIS A 23 9.67 -3.20 -10.14
C HIS A 23 9.83 -3.78 -11.55
N GLN A 24 9.85 -2.95 -12.61
CA GLN A 24 10.07 -3.42 -13.97
C GLN A 24 11.42 -4.14 -14.15
N VAL A 25 12.44 -3.75 -13.39
CA VAL A 25 13.76 -4.36 -13.42
C VAL A 25 13.88 -5.53 -12.45
N MET A 26 13.37 -5.37 -11.23
CA MET A 26 13.62 -6.30 -10.14
C MET A 26 12.67 -7.51 -10.13
N LEU A 27 11.38 -7.32 -10.45
CA LEU A 27 10.42 -8.43 -10.39
C LEU A 27 10.81 -9.63 -11.28
N PRO A 28 11.29 -9.45 -12.52
CA PRO A 28 11.76 -10.59 -13.32
C PRO A 28 12.88 -11.39 -12.66
N LEU A 29 13.70 -10.75 -11.82
CA LEU A 29 14.86 -11.38 -11.17
C LEU A 29 14.47 -12.15 -9.89
N VAL A 30 13.42 -11.71 -9.19
CA VAL A 30 13.06 -12.25 -7.87
C VAL A 30 11.80 -13.12 -7.87
N SER A 31 10.93 -13.02 -8.89
CA SER A 31 9.62 -13.69 -8.93
C SER A 31 9.70 -15.22 -8.92
N GLY A 32 10.82 -15.80 -9.33
CA GLY A 32 11.06 -17.25 -9.29
C GLY A 32 11.30 -17.81 -7.88
N ASN A 33 11.50 -16.97 -6.87
CA ASN A 33 11.74 -17.39 -5.50
C ASN A 33 10.86 -16.59 -4.52
N VAL A 34 9.94 -17.28 -3.85
CA VAL A 34 8.95 -16.65 -2.94
C VAL A 34 9.61 -15.84 -1.84
N LEU A 35 10.73 -16.31 -1.27
CA LEU A 35 11.43 -15.58 -0.22
C LEU A 35 12.04 -14.28 -0.76
N LEU A 36 12.72 -14.33 -1.89
CA LEU A 36 13.30 -13.14 -2.52
C LEU A 36 12.22 -12.16 -2.96
N TYR A 37 11.13 -12.66 -3.54
CA TYR A 37 9.97 -11.84 -3.92
C TYR A 37 9.37 -11.11 -2.71
N THR A 38 9.13 -11.86 -1.62
CA THR A 38 8.56 -11.30 -0.39
C THR A 38 9.49 -10.26 0.25
N LEU A 39 10.78 -10.58 0.40
CA LEU A 39 11.76 -9.65 0.98
C LEU A 39 11.93 -8.39 0.13
N TYR A 40 12.03 -8.55 -1.18
CA TYR A 40 12.15 -7.43 -2.11
C TYR A 40 10.91 -6.54 -2.07
N GLY A 41 9.71 -7.12 -2.23
CA GLY A 41 8.47 -6.36 -2.27
C GLY A 41 8.23 -5.57 -0.99
N ALA A 42 8.35 -6.24 0.16
CA ALA A 42 8.19 -5.61 1.47
C ALA A 42 9.20 -4.47 1.73
N LEU A 43 10.48 -4.70 1.39
CA LEU A 43 11.51 -3.66 1.57
C LEU A 43 11.34 -2.51 0.58
N ALA A 44 10.95 -2.78 -0.67
CA ALA A 44 10.74 -1.73 -1.66
C ALA A 44 9.63 -0.79 -1.21
N ALA A 45 8.43 -1.30 -0.86
CA ALA A 45 7.34 -0.50 -0.36
C ALA A 45 7.76 0.33 0.88
N GLY A 46 8.33 -0.32 1.89
CA GLY A 46 8.79 0.37 3.09
C GLY A 46 9.81 1.47 2.80
N ILE A 47 10.80 1.23 1.93
CA ILE A 47 11.82 2.23 1.59
C ILE A 47 11.19 3.39 0.83
N PHE A 48 10.44 3.14 -0.24
CA PHE A 48 9.90 4.20 -1.09
C PHE A 48 8.88 5.05 -0.34
N GLU A 49 7.93 4.44 0.36
CA GLU A 49 6.85 5.16 1.01
C GLU A 49 7.30 5.89 2.26
N GLU A 50 8.16 5.28 3.09
CA GLU A 50 8.66 5.99 4.28
C GLU A 50 9.67 7.08 3.91
N THR A 51 10.43 6.92 2.81
CA THR A 51 11.29 7.99 2.28
C THR A 51 10.46 9.15 1.76
N ALA A 52 9.36 8.88 1.04
CA ALA A 52 8.40 9.91 0.61
C ALA A 52 7.87 10.70 1.81
N ARG A 53 7.50 10.01 2.88
CA ARG A 53 7.00 10.57 4.15
C ARG A 53 8.08 11.41 4.83
N TYR A 54 9.30 10.88 4.96
CA TYR A 54 10.42 11.60 5.56
C TYR A 54 10.78 12.87 4.79
N ILE A 55 10.89 12.80 3.46
CA ILE A 55 11.17 13.96 2.59
C ILE A 55 10.08 15.01 2.77
N SER A 56 8.81 14.61 2.80
CA SER A 56 7.69 15.51 3.01
C SER A 56 7.82 16.28 4.32
N PHE A 57 8.07 15.60 5.42
CA PHE A 57 8.16 16.23 6.73
C PHE A 57 9.44 17.03 6.90
N ARG A 58 10.54 16.56 6.31
CA ARG A 58 11.83 17.25 6.42
C ARG A 58 11.89 18.53 5.60
N PHE A 59 11.31 18.53 4.39
CA PHE A 59 11.48 19.62 3.43
C PHE A 59 10.16 20.32 3.08
N LEU A 60 9.13 19.61 2.64
CA LEU A 60 7.89 20.22 2.14
C LEU A 60 7.05 20.82 3.27
N MET A 61 7.06 20.20 4.46
CA MET A 61 6.30 20.61 5.62
C MET A 61 7.16 21.28 6.70
N LYS A 62 8.36 21.76 6.34
CA LYS A 62 9.36 22.30 7.27
C LYS A 62 8.78 23.33 8.26
N TYR A 63 7.87 24.20 7.81
CA TYR A 63 7.30 25.27 8.62
C TYR A 63 5.92 24.93 9.21
N SER A 64 5.46 23.71 9.05
CA SER A 64 4.11 23.28 9.42
C SER A 64 4.10 21.88 10.06
N ARG A 65 5.18 21.53 10.72
CA ARG A 65 5.30 20.24 11.41
C ARG A 65 4.44 20.28 12.68
N SER A 66 3.53 19.32 12.79
CA SER A 66 2.73 19.09 14.00
C SER A 66 2.16 17.69 14.00
N ALA A 67 1.66 17.22 15.13
CA ALA A 67 1.00 15.95 15.28
C ALA A 67 -0.23 15.83 14.35
N GLU A 68 -1.05 16.89 14.28
CA GLU A 68 -2.26 16.95 13.46
C GLU A 68 -1.92 16.88 11.96
N ASN A 69 -0.85 17.55 11.55
CA ASN A 69 -0.41 17.55 10.16
C ASN A 69 0.21 16.22 9.74
N ALA A 70 0.82 15.48 10.68
CA ALA A 70 1.24 14.11 10.45
C ALA A 70 0.04 13.18 10.18
N VAL A 71 -1.02 13.28 10.99
CA VAL A 71 -2.28 12.54 10.77
C VAL A 71 -2.91 12.92 9.44
N SER A 72 -2.99 14.22 9.13
CA SER A 72 -3.54 14.69 7.84
C SER A 72 -2.76 14.15 6.64
N TYR A 73 -1.43 14.09 6.73
CA TYR A 73 -0.59 13.48 5.70
C TYR A 73 -0.86 11.97 5.58
N GLY A 74 -0.88 11.24 6.71
CA GLY A 74 -1.13 9.80 6.72
C GLY A 74 -2.49 9.42 6.14
N LEU A 75 -3.54 10.20 6.43
CA LEU A 75 -4.86 10.05 5.82
C LEU A 75 -4.83 10.30 4.29
N GLY A 76 -4.02 11.25 3.83
CA GLY A 76 -3.86 11.51 2.40
C GLY A 76 -3.09 10.39 1.70
N HIS A 77 -2.02 9.93 2.29
CA HIS A 77 -1.18 8.85 1.78
C HIS A 77 -1.95 7.52 1.72
N GLY A 78 -2.39 6.97 2.85
CA GLY A 78 -3.11 5.70 2.89
C GLY A 78 -4.52 5.78 2.30
N GLY A 79 -5.18 6.95 2.34
CA GLY A 79 -6.47 7.16 1.67
C GLY A 79 -6.34 7.14 0.14
N PHE A 80 -5.29 7.76 -0.41
CA PHE A 80 -5.04 7.69 -1.84
C PHE A 80 -4.66 6.27 -2.27
N GLU A 81 -3.82 5.56 -1.51
CA GLU A 81 -3.52 4.15 -1.75
C GLU A 81 -4.80 3.32 -1.81
N ALA A 82 -5.69 3.45 -0.81
CA ALA A 82 -6.95 2.71 -0.77
C ALA A 82 -7.83 3.01 -1.99
N ILE A 83 -7.96 4.29 -2.39
CA ILE A 83 -8.71 4.70 -3.58
C ILE A 83 -8.05 4.16 -4.85
N TYR A 84 -6.72 4.22 -4.94
CA TYR A 84 -5.97 3.75 -6.09
C TYR A 84 -6.15 2.23 -6.26
N LEU A 85 -5.88 1.44 -5.22
CA LEU A 85 -5.96 -0.02 -5.29
C LEU A 85 -7.40 -0.53 -5.46
N ALA A 86 -8.33 -0.08 -4.63
CA ALA A 86 -9.71 -0.51 -4.71
C ALA A 86 -10.47 0.12 -5.89
N GLY A 87 -10.28 1.43 -6.13
CA GLY A 87 -11.00 2.19 -7.17
C GLY A 87 -10.59 1.75 -8.57
N ILE A 88 -9.28 1.72 -8.87
CA ILE A 88 -8.80 1.29 -10.20
C ILE A 88 -9.16 -0.16 -10.47
N THR A 89 -9.00 -1.05 -9.48
CA THR A 89 -9.42 -2.45 -9.61
C THR A 89 -10.91 -2.55 -9.93
N SER A 90 -11.76 -1.84 -9.18
CA SER A 90 -13.21 -1.85 -9.40
C SER A 90 -13.60 -1.33 -10.79
N ILE A 91 -13.00 -0.23 -11.24
CA ILE A 91 -13.23 0.32 -12.59
C ILE A 91 -12.80 -0.69 -13.66
N SER A 92 -11.63 -1.32 -13.50
CA SER A 92 -11.13 -2.33 -14.44
C SER A 92 -12.07 -3.54 -14.53
N VAL A 93 -12.57 -4.03 -13.40
CA VAL A 93 -13.55 -5.13 -13.35
C VAL A 93 -14.85 -4.74 -14.07
N LEU A 94 -15.37 -3.54 -13.81
CA LEU A 94 -16.58 -3.04 -14.46
C LEU A 94 -16.41 -2.90 -15.98
N MET A 95 -15.27 -2.37 -16.42
CA MET A 95 -14.96 -2.26 -17.86
C MET A 95 -14.86 -3.64 -18.51
N MET A 96 -14.15 -4.58 -17.90
CA MET A 96 -14.06 -5.96 -18.40
C MET A 96 -15.43 -6.64 -18.43
N ALA A 97 -16.25 -6.49 -17.39
CA ALA A 97 -17.60 -7.07 -17.35
C ALA A 97 -18.51 -6.47 -18.44
N ALA A 98 -18.43 -5.16 -18.69
CA ALA A 98 -19.18 -4.51 -19.76
C ALA A 98 -18.74 -5.03 -21.15
N GLU A 99 -17.45 -5.17 -21.38
CA GLU A 99 -16.91 -5.70 -22.63
C GLU A 99 -17.26 -7.17 -22.84
N ILE A 100 -17.19 -8.01 -21.80
CA ILE A 100 -17.62 -9.41 -21.87
C ILE A 100 -19.11 -9.50 -22.25
N ARG A 101 -19.92 -8.62 -21.67
CA ARG A 101 -21.37 -8.59 -21.97
C ARG A 101 -21.68 -8.18 -23.42
N SER A 102 -20.89 -7.30 -23.99
CA SER A 102 -21.11 -6.77 -25.36
C SER A 102 -20.51 -7.67 -26.45
N SER A 103 -19.29 -8.17 -26.25
CA SER A 103 -18.51 -8.85 -27.29
C SER A 103 -18.14 -10.30 -26.95
N GLY A 104 -18.39 -10.75 -25.73
CA GLY A 104 -18.00 -12.06 -25.25
C GLY A 104 -16.54 -12.13 -24.75
N THR A 105 -16.26 -13.14 -23.93
CA THR A 105 -14.97 -13.28 -23.23
C THR A 105 -13.77 -13.39 -24.18
N ALA A 106 -13.94 -14.15 -25.29
CA ALA A 106 -12.82 -14.38 -26.23
C ALA A 106 -12.39 -13.09 -26.94
N LEU A 107 -13.35 -12.29 -27.41
CA LEU A 107 -13.07 -11.02 -28.11
C LEU A 107 -12.53 -9.97 -27.12
N MET A 108 -13.09 -9.91 -25.92
CA MET A 108 -12.57 -9.05 -24.86
C MET A 108 -11.09 -9.36 -24.57
N ILE A 109 -10.71 -10.64 -24.36
CA ILE A 109 -9.33 -11.04 -24.13
C ILE A 109 -8.46 -10.61 -25.32
N GLN A 110 -8.88 -10.85 -26.55
CA GLN A 110 -8.14 -10.47 -27.75
C GLN A 110 -7.91 -8.95 -27.82
N ASN A 111 -8.95 -8.15 -27.55
CA ASN A 111 -8.89 -6.67 -27.58
C ASN A 111 -7.92 -6.12 -26.52
N PHE A 112 -7.97 -6.64 -25.28
CA PHE A 112 -7.13 -6.16 -24.18
C PHE A 112 -5.68 -6.65 -24.25
N THR A 113 -5.41 -7.75 -24.94
CA THR A 113 -4.05 -8.35 -24.98
C THR A 113 -3.29 -8.04 -26.25
N GLY A 114 -3.96 -7.49 -27.27
CA GLY A 114 -3.36 -7.27 -28.59
C GLY A 114 -2.81 -8.57 -29.24
N GLY A 115 -3.35 -9.72 -28.84
CA GLY A 115 -2.92 -11.03 -29.31
C GLY A 115 -1.72 -11.65 -28.58
N SER A 116 -1.23 -11.02 -27.50
CA SER A 116 -0.17 -11.59 -26.66
C SER A 116 -0.71 -12.70 -25.77
N GLU A 117 -0.30 -13.96 -25.97
CA GLU A 117 -0.78 -15.10 -25.19
C GLU A 117 -0.33 -15.01 -23.70
N ALA A 118 0.88 -14.51 -23.43
CA ALA A 118 1.34 -14.31 -22.05
C ALA A 118 0.44 -13.33 -21.28
N VAL A 119 0.03 -12.22 -21.93
CA VAL A 119 -0.90 -11.27 -21.34
C VAL A 119 -2.31 -11.87 -21.24
N ALA A 120 -2.72 -12.69 -22.21
CA ALA A 120 -4.01 -13.36 -22.19
C ALA A 120 -4.13 -14.34 -21.00
N GLU A 121 -3.09 -15.11 -20.70
CA GLU A 121 -3.07 -16.00 -19.53
C GLU A 121 -3.17 -15.21 -18.21
N GLN A 122 -2.44 -14.11 -18.08
CA GLN A 122 -2.55 -13.24 -16.90
C GLN A 122 -3.98 -12.68 -16.74
N LEU A 123 -4.58 -12.25 -17.85
CA LEU A 123 -5.94 -11.72 -17.84
C LEU A 123 -6.97 -12.80 -17.49
N ARG A 124 -6.83 -14.02 -18.02
CA ARG A 124 -7.69 -15.18 -17.64
C ARG A 124 -7.59 -15.49 -16.15
N ALA A 125 -6.37 -15.50 -15.59
CA ALA A 125 -6.17 -15.71 -14.16
C ALA A 125 -6.84 -14.62 -13.31
N GLN A 126 -6.75 -13.35 -13.72
CA GLN A 126 -7.45 -12.25 -13.06
C GLN A 126 -8.98 -12.41 -13.13
N LEU A 127 -9.53 -12.73 -14.30
CA LEU A 127 -10.96 -12.95 -14.47
C LEU A 127 -11.46 -14.11 -13.60
N LEU A 128 -10.70 -15.18 -13.49
CA LEU A 128 -11.00 -16.30 -12.60
C LEU A 128 -11.04 -15.83 -11.14
N GLY A 129 -10.07 -15.05 -10.69
CA GLY A 129 -10.04 -14.46 -9.36
C GLY A 129 -11.28 -13.60 -9.08
N PHE A 130 -11.65 -12.73 -10.03
CA PHE A 130 -12.86 -11.90 -9.90
C PHE A 130 -14.16 -12.73 -9.89
N SER A 131 -14.24 -13.80 -10.69
CA SER A 131 -15.42 -14.67 -10.71
C SER A 131 -15.65 -15.43 -9.40
N GLN A 132 -14.59 -15.59 -8.59
CA GLN A 132 -14.64 -16.24 -7.28
C GLN A 132 -14.85 -15.22 -6.14
N MET A 133 -14.92 -13.92 -6.44
CA MET A 133 -15.14 -12.89 -5.43
C MET A 133 -16.55 -13.02 -4.85
N THR A 134 -16.63 -13.06 -3.53
CA THR A 134 -17.86 -13.10 -2.77
C THR A 134 -18.05 -11.81 -1.97
N ILE A 135 -19.28 -11.53 -1.50
CA ILE A 135 -19.53 -10.38 -0.61
C ILE A 135 -18.63 -10.43 0.64
N PRO A 136 -18.47 -11.56 1.35
CA PRO A 136 -17.54 -11.63 2.47
C PRO A 136 -16.09 -11.26 2.09
N THR A 137 -15.55 -11.77 0.98
CA THR A 137 -14.19 -11.46 0.56
C THR A 137 -14.04 -9.99 0.14
N ALA A 138 -15.05 -9.40 -0.48
CA ALA A 138 -15.06 -7.96 -0.79
C ALA A 138 -15.07 -7.10 0.49
N LEU A 139 -15.86 -7.48 1.51
CA LEU A 139 -15.87 -6.79 2.80
C LEU A 139 -14.51 -6.90 3.53
N ILE A 140 -13.86 -8.07 3.45
CA ILE A 140 -12.51 -8.25 3.99
C ILE A 140 -11.53 -7.29 3.30
N SER A 141 -11.58 -7.16 1.97
CA SER A 141 -10.71 -6.22 1.25
C SER A 141 -10.93 -4.75 1.65
N VAL A 142 -12.18 -4.35 1.92
CA VAL A 142 -12.46 -3.01 2.47
C VAL A 142 -11.88 -2.85 3.87
N PHE A 143 -12.04 -3.85 4.73
CA PHE A 143 -11.47 -3.87 6.08
C PHE A 143 -9.95 -3.77 6.05
N GLU A 144 -9.29 -4.54 5.18
CA GLU A 144 -7.85 -4.46 4.94
C GLU A 144 -7.38 -3.03 4.62
N ARG A 145 -8.09 -2.32 3.74
CA ARG A 145 -7.74 -0.92 3.41
C ARG A 145 -7.87 0.02 4.61
N ILE A 146 -8.84 -0.21 5.50
CA ILE A 146 -8.97 0.55 6.76
C ILE A 146 -7.78 0.27 7.68
N VAL A 147 -7.39 -1.00 7.81
CA VAL A 147 -6.23 -1.43 8.61
C VAL A 147 -4.94 -0.82 8.06
N ALA A 148 -4.70 -0.90 6.75
CA ALA A 148 -3.55 -0.29 6.08
C ALA A 148 -3.51 1.24 6.31
N MET A 149 -4.63 1.94 6.11
CA MET A 149 -4.71 3.38 6.36
C MET A 149 -4.39 3.75 7.82
N ALA A 150 -4.85 2.94 8.79
CA ALA A 150 -4.52 3.15 10.20
C ALA A 150 -3.02 3.00 10.48
N LEU A 151 -2.34 2.05 9.81
CA LEU A 151 -0.90 1.92 9.87
C LEU A 151 -0.20 3.14 9.26
N HIS A 152 -0.61 3.59 8.07
CA HIS A 152 0.00 4.76 7.40
C HIS A 152 -0.12 6.03 8.25
N VAL A 153 -1.26 6.23 8.95
CA VAL A 153 -1.42 7.33 9.92
C VAL A 153 -0.43 7.15 11.08
N SER A 154 -0.29 5.93 11.59
CA SER A 154 0.63 5.62 12.69
C SER A 154 2.08 5.89 12.32
N LEU A 155 2.53 5.40 11.17
CA LEU A 155 3.87 5.62 10.64
C LEU A 155 4.15 7.11 10.37
N SER A 156 3.13 7.86 9.93
CA SER A 156 3.26 9.31 9.75
C SER A 156 3.55 10.03 11.06
N VAL A 157 2.95 9.60 12.17
CA VAL A 157 3.26 10.16 13.49
C VAL A 157 4.70 9.82 13.92
N LEU A 158 5.15 8.58 13.70
CA LEU A 158 6.50 8.15 14.04
C LEU A 158 7.57 8.89 13.22
N VAL A 159 7.38 9.01 11.91
CA VAL A 159 8.32 9.73 11.05
C VAL A 159 8.30 11.24 11.34
N MET A 160 7.14 11.83 11.69
CA MET A 160 7.09 13.22 12.14
C MET A 160 7.92 13.43 13.43
N GLU A 161 7.80 12.53 14.41
CA GLU A 161 8.62 12.55 15.63
C GLU A 161 10.11 12.44 15.30
N SER A 162 10.50 11.59 14.32
CA SER A 162 11.90 11.44 13.90
C SER A 162 12.52 12.72 13.37
N VAL A 163 11.69 13.58 12.76
CA VAL A 163 12.11 14.85 12.16
C VAL A 163 12.08 16.01 13.17
N MET A 164 11.12 15.97 14.11
CA MET A 164 10.91 17.09 15.05
C MET A 164 11.73 16.98 16.32
N VAL A 165 12.07 15.77 16.77
CA VAL A 165 12.63 15.54 18.10
C VAL A 165 14.08 15.06 18.02
N LYS A 166 14.99 15.83 18.62
CA LYS A 166 16.40 15.44 18.68
C LYS A 166 16.56 14.09 19.39
N GLY A 167 17.40 13.22 18.82
CA GLY A 167 17.63 11.86 19.34
C GLY A 167 16.60 10.82 18.92
N LYS A 168 15.58 11.18 18.13
CA LYS A 168 14.54 10.28 17.63
C LYS A 168 14.67 9.92 16.13
N ALA A 169 15.79 10.29 15.50
CA ALA A 169 16.03 10.03 14.07
C ALA A 169 15.92 8.53 13.70
N TRP A 170 16.19 7.63 14.65
CA TRP A 170 16.05 6.19 14.49
C TRP A 170 14.62 5.72 14.18
N LEU A 171 13.58 6.54 14.49
CA LEU A 171 12.19 6.21 14.16
C LEU A 171 11.93 6.18 12.64
N TYR A 172 12.74 6.87 11.83
CA TYR A 172 12.61 6.77 10.37
C TYR A 172 13.01 5.39 9.83
N PRO A 173 14.22 4.85 10.05
CA PRO A 173 14.52 3.49 9.64
C PRO A 173 13.66 2.44 10.35
N ALA A 174 13.20 2.69 11.57
CA ALA A 174 12.22 1.83 12.22
C ALA A 174 10.88 1.82 11.47
N ALA A 175 10.41 2.96 10.98
CA ALA A 175 9.18 3.03 10.18
C ALA A 175 9.30 2.21 8.89
N ILE A 176 10.45 2.25 8.19
CA ILE A 176 10.73 1.38 7.04
C ILE A 176 10.60 -0.10 7.42
N ALA A 177 11.20 -0.52 8.53
CA ALA A 177 11.14 -1.90 8.97
C ALA A 177 9.72 -2.33 9.38
N ILE A 178 8.97 -1.44 10.05
CA ILE A 178 7.57 -1.68 10.46
C ILE A 178 6.69 -1.84 9.22
N HIS A 179 6.83 -0.95 8.25
CA HIS A 179 6.10 -1.00 6.99
C HIS A 179 6.41 -2.32 6.25
N ALA A 180 7.67 -2.62 6.03
CA ALA A 180 8.10 -3.86 5.38
C ALA A 180 7.56 -5.11 6.08
N LEU A 181 7.58 -5.15 7.42
CA LEU A 181 7.03 -6.28 8.19
C LEU A 181 5.51 -6.41 8.03
N MET A 182 4.79 -5.31 7.84
CA MET A 182 3.36 -5.33 7.59
C MET A 182 3.03 -5.96 6.23
N ASP A 183 3.86 -5.75 5.21
CA ASP A 183 3.62 -6.24 3.85
C ASP A 183 3.96 -7.73 3.68
N VAL A 184 4.80 -8.29 4.56
CA VAL A 184 5.19 -9.70 4.49
C VAL A 184 3.98 -10.65 4.47
N PRO A 185 2.97 -10.56 5.36
CA PRO A 185 1.79 -11.40 5.31
C PRO A 185 1.01 -11.28 3.99
N ALA A 186 0.85 -10.06 3.46
CA ALA A 186 0.15 -9.83 2.20
C ALA A 186 0.86 -10.50 1.01
N LEU A 187 2.19 -10.37 0.93
CA LEU A 187 3.01 -11.01 -0.11
C LEU A 187 3.03 -12.54 0.01
N LEU A 188 3.03 -13.08 1.24
CA LEU A 188 2.89 -14.52 1.47
C LEU A 188 1.51 -15.04 1.08
N TYR A 189 0.45 -14.28 1.35
CA TYR A 189 -0.90 -14.60 0.88
C TYR A 189 -0.98 -14.59 -0.64
N GLN A 190 -0.48 -13.55 -1.31
CA GLN A 190 -0.42 -13.47 -2.77
C GLN A 190 0.39 -14.63 -3.40
N SER A 191 1.39 -15.13 -2.69
CA SER A 191 2.20 -16.29 -3.10
C SER A 191 1.55 -17.64 -2.73
N GLY A 192 0.33 -17.66 -2.20
CA GLY A 192 -0.39 -18.86 -1.79
C GLY A 192 0.22 -19.62 -0.60
N LYS A 193 1.05 -18.95 0.23
CA LYS A 193 1.74 -19.57 1.37
C LYS A 193 0.95 -19.53 2.67
N ILE A 194 0.04 -18.57 2.81
CA ILE A 194 -0.87 -18.47 3.97
C ILE A 194 -2.30 -18.19 3.49
N PRO A 195 -3.32 -18.61 4.23
CA PRO A 195 -4.72 -18.29 3.90
C PRO A 195 -5.06 -16.84 4.25
N LEU A 196 -6.06 -16.28 3.55
CA LEU A 196 -6.52 -14.90 3.72
C LEU A 196 -6.78 -14.52 5.18
N LEU A 197 -7.53 -15.32 5.92
CA LEU A 197 -7.88 -14.99 7.31
C LEU A 197 -6.67 -14.93 8.24
N VAL A 198 -5.62 -15.73 7.98
CA VAL A 198 -4.36 -15.66 8.75
C VAL A 198 -3.61 -14.37 8.41
N CYS A 199 -3.55 -14.01 7.13
CA CYS A 199 -2.98 -12.74 6.68
C CYS A 199 -3.65 -11.57 7.41
N GLU A 200 -4.97 -11.47 7.34
CA GLU A 200 -5.75 -10.38 7.94
C GLU A 200 -5.61 -10.31 9.47
N ALA A 201 -5.59 -11.46 10.13
CA ALA A 201 -5.40 -11.51 11.58
C ALA A 201 -4.03 -10.97 12.00
N ILE A 202 -2.96 -11.35 11.27
CA ILE A 202 -1.60 -10.86 11.54
C ILE A 202 -1.54 -9.35 11.29
N MET A 203 -2.01 -8.88 10.14
CA MET A 203 -1.97 -7.46 9.77
C MET A 203 -2.76 -6.60 10.75
N THR A 204 -3.95 -7.05 11.15
CA THR A 204 -4.80 -6.32 12.12
C THR A 204 -4.13 -6.25 13.49
N ALA A 205 -3.63 -7.37 14.01
CA ALA A 205 -2.94 -7.40 15.31
C ALA A 205 -1.67 -6.52 15.30
N PHE A 206 -0.89 -6.59 14.24
CA PHE A 206 0.31 -5.78 14.06
C PHE A 206 -0.03 -4.28 14.01
N THR A 207 -1.01 -3.89 13.20
CA THR A 207 -1.47 -2.50 13.11
C THR A 207 -2.01 -1.98 14.44
N ALA A 208 -2.77 -2.78 15.20
CA ALA A 208 -3.29 -2.38 16.51
C ALA A 208 -2.17 -2.00 17.49
N VAL A 209 -1.06 -2.75 17.48
CA VAL A 209 0.13 -2.42 18.29
C VAL A 209 0.70 -1.06 17.88
N TRP A 210 0.88 -0.81 16.58
CA TRP A 210 1.47 0.44 16.11
C TRP A 210 0.55 1.65 16.23
N VAL A 211 -0.76 1.47 16.14
CA VAL A 211 -1.76 2.51 16.49
C VAL A 211 -1.60 2.90 17.97
N PHE A 212 -1.50 1.92 18.88
CA PHE A 212 -1.31 2.20 20.29
C PHE A 212 0.00 2.95 20.57
N VAL A 213 1.09 2.56 19.92
CA VAL A 213 2.39 3.24 20.02
C VAL A 213 2.29 4.66 19.46
N ALA A 214 1.68 4.82 18.28
CA ALA A 214 1.53 6.12 17.62
C ALA A 214 0.69 7.11 18.45
N ILE A 215 -0.34 6.65 19.15
CA ILE A 215 -1.14 7.50 20.06
C ILE A 215 -0.24 8.12 21.15
N ARG A 216 0.72 7.35 21.69
CA ARG A 216 1.68 7.87 22.69
C ARG A 216 2.58 8.95 22.11
N TYR A 217 3.13 8.71 20.91
CA TYR A 217 3.97 9.69 20.21
C TYR A 217 3.15 10.93 19.80
N TYR A 218 1.92 10.75 19.33
CA TYR A 218 1.02 11.85 19.00
C TYR A 218 0.77 12.77 20.20
N LYS A 219 0.45 12.19 21.37
CA LYS A 219 0.25 12.96 22.60
C LYS A 219 1.52 13.71 23.02
N ALA A 220 2.68 13.07 22.90
CA ALA A 220 3.97 13.67 23.21
C ALA A 220 4.33 14.83 22.24
N LEU A 221 4.01 14.71 20.95
CA LEU A 221 4.19 15.76 19.96
C LEU A 221 3.28 16.97 20.21
N ARG A 222 2.02 16.74 20.63
CA ARG A 222 1.07 17.83 20.95
C ARG A 222 1.41 18.60 22.22
N ALA A 223 2.17 18.01 23.11
CA ALA A 223 2.60 18.64 24.35
C ALA A 223 3.83 19.57 24.19
N LYS A 224 4.41 19.63 23.00
CA LYS A 224 5.56 20.48 22.62
C LYS A 224 5.11 21.73 21.90
#